data_36b1fa33974fc935662fdc763452c759
#
_entry.id   36b1fa33974fc935662fdc763452c759
#
_cell.length_a   1.000
_cell.length_b   1.000
_cell.length_c   1.000
_cell.angle_alpha   90.00
_cell.angle_beta   90.00
_cell.angle_gamma   90.00
#
_symmetry.space_group_name_H-M   'P 1'
#
loop_
_entity.id
_entity.type
_entity.pdbx_description
1 polymer ?
#
loop_
_entity_poly.entity_id
_entity_poly.type
_entity_poly.pdbx_seq_one_letter_code
_entity_poly.pdbx_strand_id
1 'polypeptide(L)'
;MAHWQDILQQQHRKDPPRLTEEEAVILYDKADFNELRQVALDRRRMINPPDEVTYLIDRNINYGNACTINCQFCSFYRPPGSKGVYLQSNEQISARVRELEEIEGSRILMQGGVDPELQIEWYEELLRYLHEKHPTIDLDCFSPIEIEGIADVCELSTLAVLERLQSAGMHGLPGGGAE
;
A
#
# COMPACT_ATOMS: atom_id res chain seq x y z
N MET A 1 21.99 -27.64 -13.25
CA MET A 1 20.83 -26.78 -12.93
C MET A 1 19.92 -27.57 -12.00
N ALA A 2 19.46 -26.97 -10.92
CA ALA A 2 18.53 -27.62 -10.00
C ALA A 2 17.25 -28.00 -10.76
N HIS A 3 16.72 -29.20 -10.48
CA HIS A 3 15.46 -29.63 -11.08
C HIS A 3 14.32 -28.98 -10.28
N TRP A 4 13.25 -28.53 -10.94
CA TRP A 4 12.15 -27.85 -10.26
C TRP A 4 11.49 -28.70 -9.16
N GLN A 5 11.44 -30.02 -9.32
CA GLN A 5 10.92 -30.92 -8.28
C GLN A 5 11.78 -30.93 -7.01
N ASP A 6 13.10 -30.85 -7.15
CA ASP A 6 14.01 -30.79 -6.00
C ASP A 6 13.81 -29.50 -5.23
N ILE A 7 13.59 -28.38 -5.95
CA ILE A 7 13.27 -27.07 -5.36
C ILE A 7 11.95 -27.15 -4.58
N LEU A 8 10.89 -27.70 -5.18
CA LEU A 8 9.60 -27.86 -4.50
C LEU A 8 9.69 -28.77 -3.29
N GLN A 9 10.42 -29.87 -3.38
CA GLN A 9 10.60 -30.82 -2.27
C GLN A 9 11.23 -30.14 -1.04
N GLN A 10 12.15 -29.21 -1.25
CA GLN A 10 12.75 -28.47 -0.15
C GLN A 10 11.74 -27.59 0.57
N GLN A 11 10.70 -27.13 -0.10
CA GLN A 11 9.67 -26.27 0.48
C GLN A 11 8.69 -26.99 1.42
N HIS A 12 8.69 -28.32 1.46
CA HIS A 12 7.94 -29.11 2.45
C HIS A 12 8.57 -29.14 3.85
N ARG A 13 9.79 -28.63 4.01
CA ARG A 13 10.45 -28.56 5.31
C ARG A 13 9.73 -27.57 6.23
N LYS A 14 9.81 -27.81 7.55
CA LYS A 14 9.25 -26.89 8.55
C LYS A 14 9.86 -25.49 8.42
N ASP A 15 11.17 -25.42 8.13
CA ASP A 15 11.93 -24.19 7.89
C ASP A 15 12.67 -24.34 6.55
N PRO A 16 12.03 -24.03 5.43
CA PRO A 16 12.64 -24.17 4.12
C PRO A 16 13.60 -23.01 3.84
N PRO A 17 14.63 -23.25 3.04
CA PRO A 17 15.44 -22.16 2.54
C PRO A 17 14.58 -21.19 1.71
N ARG A 18 14.92 -19.90 1.77
CA ARG A 18 14.31 -18.91 0.88
C ARG A 18 14.71 -19.22 -0.57
N LEU A 19 13.76 -19.15 -1.48
CA LEU A 19 14.02 -19.31 -2.90
C LEU A 19 14.99 -18.23 -3.41
N THR A 20 15.95 -18.62 -4.24
CA THR A 20 16.73 -17.66 -5.01
C THR A 20 15.93 -17.16 -6.21
N GLU A 21 16.40 -16.11 -6.86
CA GLU A 21 15.76 -15.59 -8.08
C GLU A 21 15.75 -16.63 -9.19
N GLU A 22 16.85 -17.36 -9.38
CA GLU A 22 16.96 -18.42 -10.37
C GLU A 22 16.02 -19.58 -10.09
N GLU A 23 15.87 -19.98 -8.82
CA GLU A 23 14.94 -21.03 -8.42
C GLU A 23 13.48 -20.59 -8.64
N ALA A 24 13.16 -19.33 -8.34
CA ALA A 24 11.83 -18.78 -8.60
C ALA A 24 11.49 -18.77 -10.09
N VAL A 25 12.43 -18.38 -10.96
CA VAL A 25 12.26 -18.44 -12.42
C VAL A 25 12.09 -19.89 -12.89
N ILE A 26 12.89 -20.83 -12.38
CA ILE A 26 12.77 -22.25 -12.73
C ILE A 26 11.38 -22.78 -12.34
N LEU A 27 10.88 -22.46 -11.15
CA LEU A 27 9.53 -22.85 -10.73
C LEU A 27 8.45 -22.23 -11.61
N TYR A 28 8.57 -20.95 -11.93
CA TYR A 28 7.61 -20.23 -12.78
C TYR A 28 7.51 -20.84 -14.18
N ASP A 29 8.66 -21.17 -14.79
CA ASP A 29 8.74 -21.64 -16.18
C ASP A 29 8.49 -23.15 -16.34
N LYS A 30 8.82 -23.96 -15.33
CA LYS A 30 8.94 -25.42 -15.48
C LYS A 30 8.06 -26.24 -14.56
N ALA A 31 7.65 -25.68 -13.38
CA ALA A 31 6.89 -26.47 -12.43
C ALA A 31 5.48 -26.79 -12.95
N ASP A 32 5.02 -28.01 -12.66
CA ASP A 32 3.61 -28.32 -12.85
C ASP A 32 2.77 -27.45 -11.92
N PHE A 33 1.74 -26.82 -12.47
CA PHE A 33 0.90 -25.87 -11.74
C PHE A 33 0.21 -26.51 -10.53
N ASN A 34 -0.24 -27.76 -10.65
CA ASN A 34 -0.96 -28.42 -9.55
C ASN A 34 0.00 -28.83 -8.43
N GLU A 35 1.23 -29.27 -8.78
CA GLU A 35 2.26 -29.55 -7.78
C GLU A 35 2.68 -28.28 -7.03
N LEU A 36 2.94 -27.19 -7.76
CA LEU A 36 3.25 -25.90 -7.17
C LEU A 36 2.13 -25.40 -6.24
N ARG A 37 0.88 -25.48 -6.70
CA ARG A 37 -0.30 -25.13 -5.89
C ARG A 37 -0.41 -25.98 -4.63
N GLN A 38 -0.16 -27.28 -4.73
CA GLN A 38 -0.24 -28.17 -3.58
C GLN A 38 0.82 -27.81 -2.52
N VAL A 39 2.06 -27.60 -2.94
CA VAL A 39 3.16 -27.20 -2.04
C VAL A 39 2.86 -25.84 -1.38
N ALA A 40 2.37 -24.87 -2.15
CA ALA A 40 1.96 -23.57 -1.61
C ALA A 40 0.83 -23.68 -0.57
N LEU A 41 -0.15 -24.57 -0.81
CA LEU A 41 -1.24 -24.85 0.14
C LEU A 41 -0.73 -25.51 1.42
N ASP A 42 0.18 -26.46 1.30
CA ASP A 42 0.78 -27.15 2.46
C ASP A 42 1.61 -26.16 3.29
N ARG A 43 2.36 -25.26 2.63
CA ARG A 43 3.06 -24.16 3.32
C ARG A 43 2.10 -23.23 4.06
N ARG A 44 1.00 -22.84 3.40
CA ARG A 44 -0.02 -22.01 4.04
C ARG A 44 -0.54 -22.68 5.33
N ARG A 45 -0.84 -23.98 5.27
CA ARG A 45 -1.36 -24.73 6.41
C ARG A 45 -0.38 -24.89 7.58
N MET A 46 0.94 -24.81 7.28
CA MET A 46 1.98 -24.83 8.32
C MET A 46 2.13 -23.48 9.03
N ILE A 47 1.80 -22.39 8.37
CA ILE A 47 2.01 -21.01 8.85
C ILE A 47 0.73 -20.44 9.46
N ASN A 48 -0.42 -20.76 8.87
CA ASN A 48 -1.72 -20.25 9.26
C ASN A 48 -2.63 -21.38 9.70
N PRO A 49 -3.60 -21.12 10.59
CA PRO A 49 -4.64 -22.11 10.93
C PRO A 49 -5.31 -22.62 9.64
N PRO A 50 -5.45 -23.97 9.48
CA PRO A 50 -5.87 -24.54 8.20
C PRO A 50 -7.28 -24.16 7.78
N ASP A 51 -8.17 -23.91 8.75
CA ASP A 51 -9.59 -23.66 8.54
C ASP A 51 -9.97 -22.17 8.66
N GLU A 52 -8.98 -21.30 8.85
CA GLU A 52 -9.21 -19.85 8.95
C GLU A 52 -8.79 -19.13 7.68
N VAL A 53 -9.65 -18.22 7.22
CA VAL A 53 -9.35 -17.25 6.16
C VAL A 53 -9.61 -15.86 6.73
N THR A 54 -8.56 -15.07 6.85
CA THR A 54 -8.67 -13.68 7.28
C THR A 54 -8.97 -12.77 6.09
N TYR A 55 -9.70 -11.70 6.35
CA TYR A 55 -9.97 -10.65 5.37
C TYR A 55 -9.94 -9.27 6.06
N LEU A 56 -9.79 -8.24 5.27
CA LEU A 56 -9.89 -6.85 5.71
C LEU A 56 -11.07 -6.18 5.01
N ILE A 57 -11.75 -5.31 5.74
CA ILE A 57 -12.64 -4.32 5.17
C ILE A 57 -11.88 -3.00 5.20
N ASP A 58 -11.54 -2.51 4.03
CA ASP A 58 -10.84 -1.24 3.88
C ASP A 58 -11.62 -0.28 2.97
N ARG A 59 -11.16 0.96 2.91
CA ARG A 59 -11.75 1.97 2.05
C ARG A 59 -10.69 2.80 1.35
N ASN A 60 -10.80 2.91 0.03
CA ASN A 60 -10.01 3.87 -0.74
C ASN A 60 -10.55 5.28 -0.55
N ILE A 61 -9.66 6.21 -0.24
CA ILE A 61 -9.94 7.63 -0.13
C ILE A 61 -8.92 8.41 -0.97
N ASN A 62 -9.41 9.22 -1.91
CA ASN A 62 -8.57 10.14 -2.64
C ASN A 62 -8.72 11.53 -2.04
N TYR A 63 -7.70 12.02 -1.32
CA TYR A 63 -7.73 13.32 -0.67
C TYR A 63 -7.73 14.49 -1.67
N GLY A 64 -7.10 14.31 -2.83
CA GLY A 64 -7.01 15.31 -3.88
C GLY A 64 -6.61 14.70 -5.20
N ASN A 65 -6.67 15.47 -6.28
CA ASN A 65 -6.34 15.01 -7.63
C ASN A 65 -5.42 15.95 -8.43
N ALA A 66 -5.01 17.09 -7.87
CA ALA A 66 -3.95 17.90 -8.47
C ALA A 66 -2.65 17.10 -8.45
N CYS A 67 -1.98 16.97 -9.59
CA CYS A 67 -0.76 16.17 -9.69
C CYS A 67 0.17 16.69 -10.78
N THR A 68 1.46 16.70 -10.50
CA THR A 68 2.50 17.08 -11.46
C THR A 68 3.08 15.90 -12.24
N ILE A 69 2.85 14.65 -11.80
CA ILE A 69 3.51 13.45 -12.34
C ILE A 69 2.93 13.01 -13.70
N ASN A 70 1.62 13.20 -13.91
CA ASN A 70 0.96 12.86 -15.19
C ASN A 70 1.12 11.40 -15.65
N CYS A 71 0.92 10.43 -14.75
CA CYS A 71 0.90 9.00 -15.11
C CYS A 71 -0.16 8.73 -16.19
N GLN A 72 0.22 8.07 -17.29
CA GLN A 72 -0.63 7.91 -18.48
C GLN A 72 -1.93 7.10 -18.22
N PHE A 73 -1.92 6.23 -17.23
CA PHE A 73 -3.08 5.40 -16.85
C PHE A 73 -3.98 6.04 -15.78
N CYS A 74 -3.56 7.16 -15.16
CA CYS A 74 -4.28 7.75 -14.03
C CYS A 74 -5.51 8.54 -14.47
N SER A 75 -6.70 8.00 -14.28
CA SER A 75 -7.97 8.67 -14.60
C SER A 75 -8.33 9.80 -13.63
N PHE A 76 -7.73 9.82 -12.44
CA PHE A 76 -7.92 10.87 -11.42
C PHE A 76 -7.11 12.13 -11.71
N TYR A 77 -5.99 12.00 -12.40
CA TYR A 77 -5.06 13.08 -12.68
C TYR A 77 -5.74 14.35 -13.19
N ARG A 78 -5.37 15.48 -12.59
CA ARG A 78 -5.65 16.83 -13.10
C ARG A 78 -4.40 17.69 -12.97
N PRO A 79 -4.02 18.43 -14.02
CA PRO A 79 -2.97 19.41 -13.89
C PRO A 79 -3.30 20.43 -12.79
N PRO A 80 -2.33 20.85 -11.96
CA PRO A 80 -2.55 21.89 -10.96
C PRO A 80 -3.21 23.14 -11.55
N GLY A 81 -4.18 23.73 -10.85
CA GLY A 81 -4.93 24.90 -11.31
C GLY A 81 -5.94 24.65 -12.43
N SER A 82 -6.07 23.42 -12.94
CA SER A 82 -7.03 23.12 -14.00
C SER A 82 -8.46 22.91 -13.46
N LYS A 83 -9.44 22.99 -14.38
CA LYS A 83 -10.84 22.74 -14.03
C LYS A 83 -11.03 21.31 -13.55
N GLY A 84 -11.69 21.13 -12.41
CA GLY A 84 -12.01 19.84 -11.81
C GLY A 84 -10.93 19.35 -10.82
N VAL A 85 -9.95 20.19 -10.49
CA VAL A 85 -9.09 20.00 -9.33
C VAL A 85 -9.93 20.10 -8.06
N TYR A 86 -9.70 19.21 -7.11
CA TYR A 86 -10.28 19.26 -5.77
C TYR A 86 -9.24 18.85 -4.72
N LEU A 87 -9.45 19.36 -3.52
CA LEU A 87 -8.79 18.94 -2.29
C LEU A 87 -9.88 18.77 -1.23
N GLN A 88 -9.94 17.61 -0.58
CA GLN A 88 -10.92 17.35 0.47
C GLN A 88 -10.45 17.94 1.80
N SER A 89 -11.39 18.46 2.58
CA SER A 89 -11.10 18.88 3.96
C SER A 89 -10.94 17.66 4.88
N ASN A 90 -10.28 17.87 6.03
CA ASN A 90 -10.13 16.85 7.06
C ASN A 90 -11.48 16.25 7.50
N GLU A 91 -12.53 17.08 7.59
CA GLU A 91 -13.89 16.66 7.95
C GLU A 91 -14.54 15.80 6.88
N GLN A 92 -14.29 16.10 5.59
CA GLN A 92 -14.81 15.31 4.47
C GLN A 92 -14.16 13.92 4.43
N ILE A 93 -12.85 13.86 4.67
CA ILE A 93 -12.11 12.60 4.77
C ILE A 93 -12.58 11.81 6.00
N SER A 94 -12.64 12.45 7.17
CA SER A 94 -13.12 11.84 8.42
C SER A 94 -14.54 11.30 8.30
N ALA A 95 -15.44 11.98 7.57
CA ALA A 95 -16.79 11.47 7.33
C ALA A 95 -16.77 10.12 6.60
N ARG A 96 -15.86 9.94 5.64
CA ARG A 96 -15.68 8.68 4.92
C ARG A 96 -15.08 7.58 5.79
N VAL A 97 -14.19 7.95 6.73
CA VAL A 97 -13.63 7.01 7.71
C VAL A 97 -14.73 6.54 8.67
N ARG A 98 -15.63 7.42 9.13
CA ARG A 98 -16.79 7.00 9.95
C ARG A 98 -17.70 5.99 9.24
N GLU A 99 -17.97 6.20 7.94
CA GLU A 99 -18.74 5.22 7.16
C GLU A 99 -18.04 3.83 7.12
N LEU A 100 -16.72 3.80 7.18
CA LEU A 100 -15.95 2.56 7.26
C LEU A 100 -16.06 1.93 8.66
N GLU A 101 -15.98 2.73 9.73
CA GLU A 101 -16.15 2.26 11.12
C GLU A 101 -17.55 1.67 11.35
N GLU A 102 -18.61 2.23 10.72
CA GLU A 102 -19.98 1.73 10.81
C GLU A 102 -20.14 0.30 10.26
N ILE A 103 -19.26 -0.13 9.36
CA ILE A 103 -19.24 -1.48 8.80
C ILE A 103 -18.11 -2.35 9.36
N GLU A 104 -17.57 -1.97 10.52
CA GLU A 104 -16.46 -2.66 11.21
C GLU A 104 -15.19 -2.77 10.37
N GLY A 105 -14.96 -1.80 9.49
CA GLY A 105 -13.72 -1.70 8.72
C GLY A 105 -12.55 -1.28 9.60
N SER A 106 -11.34 -1.60 9.19
CA SER A 106 -10.14 -1.45 10.01
C SER A 106 -9.03 -0.65 9.38
N ARG A 107 -9.14 -0.31 8.08
CA ARG A 107 -8.03 0.33 7.37
C ARG A 107 -8.52 1.26 6.25
N ILE A 108 -7.87 2.39 6.09
CA ILE A 108 -8.00 3.19 4.86
C ILE A 108 -6.78 3.01 3.97
N LEU A 109 -7.01 3.03 2.66
CA LEU A 109 -5.98 3.21 1.64
C LEU A 109 -6.15 4.63 1.08
N MET A 110 -5.30 5.55 1.50
CA MET A 110 -5.45 6.96 1.15
C MET A 110 -4.34 7.41 0.20
N GLN A 111 -4.75 7.80 -0.99
CA GLN A 111 -3.86 8.30 -2.04
C GLN A 111 -4.44 9.54 -2.70
N GLY A 112 -3.60 10.33 -3.36
CA GLY A 112 -4.03 11.51 -4.09
C GLY A 112 -3.10 11.83 -5.25
N GLY A 113 -2.77 13.10 -5.40
CA GLY A 113 -1.79 13.56 -6.38
C GLY A 113 -0.64 14.28 -5.70
N VAL A 114 0.46 14.42 -6.43
CA VAL A 114 1.57 15.31 -6.04
C VAL A 114 1.15 16.76 -6.37
N ASP A 115 0.56 17.43 -5.38
CA ASP A 115 0.14 18.82 -5.50
C ASP A 115 1.30 19.75 -5.09
N PRO A 116 1.80 20.60 -5.99
CA PRO A 116 2.94 21.47 -5.69
C PRO A 116 2.62 22.59 -4.68
N GLU A 117 1.36 22.80 -4.35
CA GLU A 117 0.94 23.79 -3.35
C GLU A 117 0.89 23.23 -1.92
N LEU A 118 0.96 21.90 -1.75
CA LEU A 118 0.90 21.26 -0.44
C LEU A 118 2.30 21.02 0.14
N GLN A 119 2.53 21.59 1.32
CA GLN A 119 3.74 21.35 2.10
C GLN A 119 3.55 20.16 3.05
N ILE A 120 4.64 19.60 3.54
CA ILE A 120 4.63 18.40 4.41
C ILE A 120 3.75 18.60 5.65
N GLU A 121 3.63 19.81 6.16
CA GLU A 121 2.81 20.17 7.33
C GLU A 121 1.32 19.86 7.10
N TRP A 122 0.82 20.03 5.87
CA TRP A 122 -0.55 19.69 5.52
C TRP A 122 -0.81 18.17 5.67
N TYR A 123 0.10 17.36 5.17
CA TYR A 123 0.00 15.90 5.27
C TYR A 123 0.09 15.42 6.72
N GLU A 124 0.99 16.01 7.51
CA GLU A 124 1.12 15.70 8.94
C GLU A 124 -0.14 16.09 9.72
N GLU A 125 -0.71 17.25 9.44
CA GLU A 125 -1.95 17.72 10.10
C GLU A 125 -3.11 16.78 9.79
N LEU A 126 -3.28 16.37 8.53
CA LEU A 126 -4.30 15.42 8.13
C LEU A 126 -4.13 14.08 8.86
N LEU A 127 -2.92 13.53 8.90
CA LEU A 127 -2.65 12.26 9.58
C LEU A 127 -2.91 12.33 11.08
N ARG A 128 -2.43 13.38 11.76
CA ARG A 128 -2.71 13.58 13.21
C ARG A 128 -4.19 13.71 13.46
N TYR A 129 -4.90 14.48 12.65
CA TYR A 129 -6.34 14.66 12.79
C TYR A 129 -7.09 13.32 12.64
N LEU A 130 -6.74 12.51 11.65
CA LEU A 130 -7.36 11.20 11.44
C LEU A 130 -6.99 10.21 12.55
N HIS A 131 -5.74 10.17 12.97
CA HIS A 131 -5.28 9.30 14.05
C HIS A 131 -5.96 9.60 15.39
N GLU A 132 -6.18 10.89 15.71
CA GLU A 132 -6.90 11.31 16.91
C GLU A 132 -8.40 10.99 16.85
N LYS A 133 -9.01 11.15 15.69
CA LYS A 133 -10.46 10.96 15.52
C LYS A 133 -10.86 9.50 15.36
N HIS A 134 -9.97 8.69 14.78
CA HIS A 134 -10.22 7.30 14.37
C HIS A 134 -9.06 6.39 14.81
N PRO A 135 -8.83 6.25 16.14
CA PRO A 135 -7.63 5.58 16.66
C PRO A 135 -7.59 4.07 16.40
N THR A 136 -8.69 3.49 15.93
CA THR A 136 -8.80 2.06 15.59
C THR A 136 -8.58 1.76 14.12
N ILE A 137 -8.41 2.80 13.30
CA ILE A 137 -8.25 2.67 11.85
C ILE A 137 -6.77 2.77 11.47
N ASP A 138 -6.28 1.77 10.77
CA ASP A 138 -4.95 1.82 10.18
C ASP A 138 -4.91 2.81 9.01
N LEU A 139 -3.94 3.71 9.05
CA LEU A 139 -3.72 4.73 8.04
C LEU A 139 -2.62 4.28 7.08
N ASP A 140 -2.99 3.52 6.04
CA ASP A 140 -2.10 3.21 4.93
C ASP A 140 -2.24 4.29 3.87
N CYS A 141 -1.27 5.18 3.81
CA CYS A 141 -1.38 6.44 3.08
C CYS A 141 -0.23 6.65 2.13
N PHE A 142 -0.56 7.30 1.01
CA PHE A 142 0.36 7.72 -0.03
C PHE A 142 0.97 6.55 -0.81
N SER A 143 1.53 6.83 -1.96
CA SER A 143 2.32 5.90 -2.77
C SER A 143 3.80 6.26 -2.72
N PRO A 144 4.71 5.38 -3.13
CA PRO A 144 6.13 5.74 -3.27
C PRO A 144 6.36 6.97 -4.14
N ILE A 145 5.56 7.15 -5.21
CA ILE A 145 5.61 8.31 -6.09
C ILE A 145 5.16 9.59 -5.36
N GLU A 146 4.12 9.50 -4.52
CA GLU A 146 3.71 10.64 -3.69
C GLU A 146 4.77 10.99 -2.66
N ILE A 147 5.41 10.01 -2.02
CA ILE A 147 6.51 10.25 -1.07
C ILE A 147 7.69 10.97 -1.75
N GLU A 148 8.07 10.51 -2.95
CA GLU A 148 9.12 11.17 -3.74
C GLU A 148 8.69 12.59 -4.13
N GLY A 149 7.46 12.74 -4.62
CA GLY A 149 6.92 14.05 -5.00
C GLY A 149 6.81 15.03 -3.83
N ILE A 150 6.39 14.57 -2.65
CA ILE A 150 6.38 15.39 -1.43
C ILE A 150 7.80 15.79 -1.06
N ALA A 151 8.76 14.87 -1.16
CA ALA A 151 10.16 15.15 -0.89
C ALA A 151 10.70 16.25 -1.81
N ASP A 152 10.42 16.18 -3.09
CA ASP A 152 10.82 17.18 -4.08
C ASP A 152 10.17 18.55 -3.83
N VAL A 153 8.85 18.59 -3.59
CA VAL A 153 8.10 19.83 -3.33
C VAL A 153 8.57 20.52 -2.04
N CYS A 154 8.93 19.73 -1.02
CA CYS A 154 9.30 20.25 0.31
C CYS A 154 10.82 20.38 0.50
N GLU A 155 11.64 20.08 -0.51
CA GLU A 155 13.10 20.06 -0.44
C GLU A 155 13.65 19.17 0.72
N LEU A 156 13.01 18.02 0.90
CA LEU A 156 13.36 17.03 1.92
C LEU A 156 13.91 15.74 1.28
N SER A 157 14.57 14.90 2.07
CA SER A 157 14.85 13.53 1.64
C SER A 157 13.60 12.66 1.80
N THR A 158 13.44 11.62 0.96
CA THR A 158 12.36 10.63 1.10
C THR A 158 12.32 9.99 2.48
N LEU A 159 13.50 9.74 3.09
CA LEU A 159 13.60 9.23 4.46
C LEU A 159 13.01 10.22 5.47
N ALA A 160 13.35 11.50 5.38
CA ALA A 160 12.81 12.53 6.27
C ALA A 160 11.26 12.67 6.12
N VAL A 161 10.73 12.57 4.90
CA VAL A 161 9.29 12.55 4.66
C VAL A 161 8.65 11.35 5.36
N LEU A 162 9.20 10.15 5.16
CA LEU A 162 8.67 8.92 5.79
C LEU A 162 8.68 9.00 7.32
N GLU A 163 9.79 9.45 7.92
CA GLU A 163 9.91 9.60 9.38
C GLU A 163 8.90 10.61 9.93
N ARG A 164 8.69 11.73 9.24
CA ARG A 164 7.72 12.75 9.64
C ARG A 164 6.29 12.25 9.54
N LEU A 165 5.92 11.59 8.44
CA LEU A 165 4.57 11.05 8.24
C LEU A 165 4.28 9.90 9.20
N GLN A 166 5.24 9.01 9.46
CA GLN A 166 5.13 7.97 10.47
C GLN A 166 4.90 8.56 11.86
N SER A 167 5.66 9.61 12.22
CA SER A 167 5.51 10.32 13.50
C SER A 167 4.16 11.02 13.62
N ALA A 168 3.53 11.37 12.50
CA ALA A 168 2.19 11.97 12.43
C ALA A 168 1.05 10.94 12.50
N GLY A 169 1.34 9.63 12.47
CA GLY A 169 0.35 8.56 12.58
C GLY A 169 0.16 7.70 11.34
N MET A 170 1.01 7.82 10.32
CA MET A 170 0.99 6.90 9.18
C MET A 170 1.45 5.51 9.62
N HIS A 171 0.65 4.47 9.30
CA HIS A 171 0.96 3.08 9.63
C HIS A 171 1.71 2.37 8.50
N GLY A 172 1.37 2.66 7.25
CA GLY A 172 1.96 2.01 6.09
C GLY A 172 1.73 2.76 4.79
N LEU A 173 2.29 2.20 3.73
CA LEU A 173 2.09 2.64 2.35
C LEU A 173 1.27 1.59 1.61
N PRO A 174 0.19 1.98 0.89
CA PRO A 174 -0.60 1.04 0.10
C PRO A 174 0.21 0.36 -1.01
N GLY A 175 1.34 0.93 -1.35
CA GLY A 175 2.10 0.56 -2.52
C GLY A 175 1.66 1.35 -3.75
N GLY A 176 2.34 1.13 -4.85
CA GLY A 176 2.04 1.72 -6.15
C GLY A 176 2.38 0.73 -7.24
N GLY A 177 1.97 1.01 -8.46
CA GLY A 177 2.38 0.23 -9.61
C GLY A 177 3.84 0.50 -9.98
N ALA A 178 4.33 -0.20 -10.98
CA ALA A 178 5.65 0.05 -11.56
C ALA A 178 5.50 1.07 -12.71
N GLU A 179 5.16 2.27 -12.33
CA GLU A 179 4.92 3.39 -13.25
C GLU A 179 6.20 3.90 -13.89
#